data_efa100ee50bfe5c4afa3685f1c626dde
#
_entry.id   efa100ee50bfe5c4afa3685f1c626dde
#
_cell.length_a   1.000
_cell.length_b   1.000
_cell.length_c   1.000
_cell.angle_alpha   90.00
_cell.angle_beta   90.00
_cell.angle_gamma   90.00
#
_symmetry.space_group_name_H-M   'P 1'
#
loop_
_entity.id
_entity.type
_entity.pdbx_description
1 polymer ?
#
loop_
_entity_poly.entity_id
_entity_poly.type
_entity_poly.pdbx_seq_one_letter_code
_entity_poly.pdbx_strand_id
1 'polypeptide(L)'
;MKEKVMNGLEKFSKAMLSPLSYISAAGLILVLGALLTSTSLSAMIPALQWTPIKLLGQLIYNCIMVIINNLSLMFCVGIAAALAKKNKQQAAIIGLMSYFMYLTAGNVTLTQLGMLAEADPMVGLYGTGQSTVFGIQTVDMGVFGGILLGLVCGWVYNRTCEKQFKGIITQIYSGNRWSFTCMVVFSILFGFGSCFFWPPVQNVISALTDLIATSGNFGLFLYGFLERFLIPTGLHHLIYTPFQFSALGNSLTVGDATYTGSYIVMMMEYSMGLPFSDGIVWMYTGFTKTFGYFGIVAAFIFCARKENRKKTAAVLVPLAFTASLASITEPLDFMFCFSAPILWVAHACISGLFIVLLHIFHVTGFTTNLLGSILMNLSAGADKTNYPTLYLLALCQIAVYFVVFTLLIKAFNIHTPGREEVSTETAGSAAPAKKASVKNAAEVQCVIDGLGGKENILSVDNCFTRLRVNIKDPAKLDEAAINKLPNSGIVKKGTDIQIVYGLQVADIKRAVEAQLENQ
;
A
#
# COMPACT_ATOMS: atom_id res chain seq x y z
N MET A 1 13.12 9.08 26.09
CA MET A 1 12.53 9.72 24.90
C MET A 1 12.62 8.83 23.66
N LYS A 2 13.79 8.24 23.36
CA LYS A 2 14.04 7.33 22.23
C LYS A 2 13.10 6.10 22.22
N GLU A 3 12.87 5.49 23.39
CA GLU A 3 12.00 4.32 23.54
C GLU A 3 10.49 4.63 23.32
N LYS A 4 10.01 5.81 23.78
CA LYS A 4 8.63 6.26 23.50
C LYS A 4 8.40 6.56 22.02
N VAL A 5 9.39 7.14 21.32
CA VAL A 5 9.33 7.40 19.89
C VAL A 5 9.34 6.07 19.13
N MET A 6 10.22 5.12 19.51
CA MET A 6 10.31 3.80 18.89
C MET A 6 9.01 3.00 19.04
N ASN A 7 8.42 2.99 20.27
CA ASN A 7 7.10 2.36 20.51
C ASN A 7 5.96 3.06 19.74
N GLY A 8 6.06 4.37 19.52
CA GLY A 8 5.11 5.13 18.69
C GLY A 8 5.19 4.72 17.21
N LEU A 9 6.40 4.65 16.66
CA LEU A 9 6.66 4.22 15.28
C LEU A 9 6.26 2.75 15.06
N GLU A 10 6.51 1.86 16.02
CA GLU A 10 6.09 0.47 15.93
C GLU A 10 4.55 0.33 15.92
N LYS A 11 3.84 1.10 16.77
CA LYS A 11 2.37 1.13 16.75
C LYS A 11 1.82 1.70 15.45
N PHE A 12 2.43 2.76 14.93
CA PHE A 12 2.08 3.35 13.65
C PHE A 12 2.28 2.35 12.51
N SER A 13 3.46 1.71 12.43
CA SER A 13 3.74 0.67 11.44
C SER A 13 2.73 -0.49 11.52
N LYS A 14 2.39 -0.96 12.74
CA LYS A 14 1.35 -2.00 12.91
C LYS A 14 -0.04 -1.54 12.46
N ALA A 15 -0.39 -0.27 12.71
CA ALA A 15 -1.68 0.29 12.28
C ALA A 15 -1.76 0.41 10.76
N MET A 16 -0.65 0.75 10.09
CA MET A 16 -0.54 0.80 8.63
C MET A 16 -0.67 -0.58 7.98
N LEU A 17 -0.20 -1.65 8.63
CA LEU A 17 -0.27 -3.01 8.08
C LEU A 17 -1.70 -3.57 7.99
N SER A 18 -2.64 -3.08 8.79
CA SER A 18 -4.02 -3.59 8.80
C SER A 18 -4.76 -3.37 7.46
N PRO A 19 -4.83 -2.15 6.89
CA PRO A 19 -5.42 -1.94 5.56
C PRO A 19 -4.63 -2.65 4.45
N LEU A 20 -3.31 -2.74 4.58
CA LEU A 20 -2.41 -3.26 3.55
C LEU A 20 -2.61 -4.75 3.24
N SER A 21 -2.99 -5.55 4.24
CA SER A 21 -3.27 -6.97 4.03
C SER A 21 -4.40 -7.21 3.02
N TYR A 22 -5.41 -6.33 3.02
CA TYR A 22 -6.52 -6.39 2.06
C TYR A 22 -6.11 -5.89 0.67
N ILE A 23 -5.25 -4.88 0.61
CA ILE A 23 -4.73 -4.33 -0.66
C ILE A 23 -3.90 -5.38 -1.40
N SER A 24 -3.10 -6.18 -0.67
CA SER A 24 -2.33 -7.29 -1.27
C SER A 24 -3.24 -8.33 -1.92
N ALA A 25 -4.34 -8.70 -1.26
CA ALA A 25 -5.32 -9.63 -1.82
C ALA A 25 -6.07 -9.02 -3.02
N ALA A 26 -6.46 -7.75 -2.92
CA ALA A 26 -7.10 -7.00 -4.00
C ALA A 26 -6.19 -6.91 -5.23
N GLY A 27 -4.88 -6.66 -5.03
CA GLY A 27 -3.89 -6.62 -6.11
C GLY A 27 -3.81 -7.93 -6.91
N LEU A 28 -3.86 -9.08 -6.24
CA LEU A 28 -3.89 -10.39 -6.92
C LEU A 28 -5.14 -10.59 -7.78
N ILE A 29 -6.30 -10.17 -7.27
CA ILE A 29 -7.57 -10.27 -8.02
C ILE A 29 -7.56 -9.28 -9.19
N LEU A 30 -7.00 -8.09 -8.99
CA LEU A 30 -6.92 -7.06 -10.03
C LEU A 30 -6.13 -7.51 -11.24
N VAL A 31 -5.06 -8.32 -11.05
CA VAL A 31 -4.29 -8.89 -12.18
C VAL A 31 -5.19 -9.67 -13.12
N LEU A 32 -6.13 -10.48 -12.60
CA LEU A 32 -7.07 -11.22 -13.44
C LEU A 32 -7.95 -10.28 -14.27
N GLY A 33 -8.49 -9.23 -13.63
CA GLY A 33 -9.26 -8.20 -14.34
C GLY A 33 -8.44 -7.49 -15.40
N ALA A 34 -7.20 -7.08 -15.08
CA ALA A 34 -6.30 -6.42 -16.01
C ALA A 34 -5.92 -7.31 -17.22
N LEU A 35 -5.67 -8.59 -17.00
CA LEU A 35 -5.38 -9.54 -18.08
C LEU A 35 -6.59 -9.73 -19.02
N LEU A 36 -7.79 -9.90 -18.46
CA LEU A 36 -9.02 -10.07 -19.24
C LEU A 36 -9.43 -8.81 -20.01
N THR A 37 -9.01 -7.62 -19.57
CA THR A 37 -9.30 -6.33 -20.22
C THR A 37 -8.15 -5.80 -21.07
N SER A 38 -7.01 -6.49 -21.08
CA SER A 38 -5.82 -6.07 -21.84
C SER A 38 -6.10 -6.05 -23.33
N THR A 39 -5.97 -4.88 -23.95
CA THR A 39 -6.10 -4.72 -25.42
C THR A 39 -5.04 -5.52 -26.16
N SER A 40 -3.82 -5.52 -25.63
CA SER A 40 -2.70 -6.27 -26.20
C SER A 40 -2.92 -7.78 -26.18
N LEU A 41 -3.43 -8.31 -25.06
CA LEU A 41 -3.71 -9.74 -24.93
C LEU A 41 -4.91 -10.16 -25.80
N SER A 42 -5.94 -9.30 -25.86
CA SER A 42 -7.13 -9.57 -26.69
C SER A 42 -6.84 -9.55 -28.20
N ALA A 43 -5.80 -8.84 -28.63
CA ALA A 43 -5.31 -8.89 -30.00
C ALA A 43 -4.65 -10.25 -30.34
N MET A 44 -4.00 -10.89 -29.35
CA MET A 44 -3.36 -12.20 -29.53
C MET A 44 -4.31 -13.38 -29.32
N ILE A 45 -5.27 -13.22 -28.40
CA ILE A 45 -6.24 -14.27 -28.03
C ILE A 45 -7.65 -13.77 -28.33
N PRO A 46 -8.20 -14.08 -29.52
CA PRO A 46 -9.53 -13.60 -29.94
C PRO A 46 -10.67 -13.95 -28.97
N ALA A 47 -10.54 -15.05 -28.22
CA ALA A 47 -11.53 -15.46 -27.21
C ALA A 47 -11.74 -14.40 -26.12
N LEU A 48 -10.72 -13.56 -25.81
CA LEU A 48 -10.84 -12.47 -24.85
C LEU A 48 -11.69 -11.30 -25.36
N GLN A 49 -11.95 -11.24 -26.66
CA GLN A 49 -12.86 -10.24 -27.25
C GLN A 49 -14.33 -10.60 -27.05
N TRP A 50 -14.62 -11.83 -26.64
CA TRP A 50 -15.99 -12.26 -26.38
C TRP A 50 -16.61 -11.43 -25.25
N THR A 51 -17.77 -10.81 -25.55
CA THR A 51 -18.43 -9.83 -24.67
C THR A 51 -18.56 -10.26 -23.20
N PRO A 52 -18.96 -11.53 -22.88
CA PRO A 52 -19.06 -11.94 -21.49
C PRO A 52 -17.71 -11.97 -20.76
N ILE A 53 -16.63 -12.40 -21.43
CA ILE A 53 -15.29 -12.43 -20.84
C ILE A 53 -14.78 -11.01 -20.60
N LYS A 54 -14.96 -10.13 -21.59
CA LYS A 54 -14.60 -8.72 -21.48
C LYS A 54 -15.37 -8.03 -20.36
N LEU A 55 -16.68 -8.28 -20.25
CA LEU A 55 -17.51 -7.75 -19.17
C LEU A 55 -17.05 -8.26 -17.80
N LEU A 56 -16.76 -9.55 -17.66
CA LEU A 56 -16.22 -10.13 -16.42
C LEU A 56 -14.91 -9.45 -16.03
N GLY A 57 -14.00 -9.28 -16.99
CA GLY A 57 -12.72 -8.58 -16.76
C GLY A 57 -12.93 -7.13 -16.30
N GLN A 58 -13.83 -6.40 -16.95
CA GLN A 58 -14.18 -5.01 -16.57
C GLN A 58 -14.80 -4.94 -15.17
N LEU A 59 -15.71 -5.87 -14.83
CA LEU A 59 -16.30 -5.94 -13.50
C LEU A 59 -15.24 -6.17 -12.43
N ILE A 60 -14.37 -7.17 -12.62
CA ILE A 60 -13.29 -7.45 -11.67
C ILE A 60 -12.37 -6.23 -11.54
N TYR A 61 -11.89 -5.68 -12.66
CA TYR A 61 -10.96 -4.55 -12.67
C TYR A 61 -11.56 -3.32 -11.99
N ASN A 62 -12.73 -2.88 -12.41
CA ASN A 62 -13.34 -1.65 -11.88
C ASN A 62 -13.77 -1.79 -10.42
N CYS A 63 -14.32 -2.94 -10.00
CA CYS A 63 -14.69 -3.15 -8.60
C CYS A 63 -13.47 -3.11 -7.66
N ILE A 64 -12.34 -3.66 -8.10
CA ILE A 64 -11.12 -3.63 -7.29
C ILE A 64 -10.45 -2.25 -7.35
N MET A 65 -10.46 -1.58 -8.51
CA MET A 65 -9.92 -0.22 -8.65
C MET A 65 -10.62 0.80 -7.75
N VAL A 66 -11.91 0.62 -7.44
CA VAL A 66 -12.60 1.48 -6.46
C VAL A 66 -11.90 1.44 -5.09
N ILE A 67 -11.43 0.27 -4.65
CA ILE A 67 -10.70 0.14 -3.39
C ILE A 67 -9.36 0.89 -3.47
N ILE A 68 -8.62 0.70 -4.56
CA ILE A 68 -7.29 1.30 -4.77
C ILE A 68 -7.39 2.83 -4.91
N ASN A 69 -8.36 3.31 -5.66
CA ASN A 69 -8.57 4.75 -5.84
C ASN A 69 -9.02 5.46 -4.54
N ASN A 70 -9.53 4.69 -3.56
CA ASN A 70 -10.01 5.23 -2.29
C ASN A 70 -9.18 4.76 -1.09
N LEU A 71 -7.88 4.54 -1.30
CA LEU A 71 -6.94 4.15 -0.23
C LEU A 71 -6.95 5.12 0.95
N SER A 72 -7.12 6.40 0.71
CA SER A 72 -7.21 7.44 1.75
C SER A 72 -8.27 7.11 2.80
N LEU A 73 -9.48 6.70 2.36
CA LEU A 73 -10.55 6.25 3.24
C LEU A 73 -10.16 4.96 3.99
N MET A 74 -9.59 3.99 3.27
CA MET A 74 -9.17 2.71 3.86
C MET A 74 -8.15 2.90 4.97
N PHE A 75 -7.17 3.80 4.75
CA PHE A 75 -6.20 4.16 5.79
C PHE A 75 -6.85 4.88 6.96
N CYS A 76 -7.75 5.84 6.72
CA CYS A 76 -8.45 6.55 7.80
C CYS A 76 -9.16 5.57 8.74
N VAL A 77 -10.00 4.71 8.18
CA VAL A 77 -10.80 3.73 8.93
C VAL A 77 -9.91 2.67 9.59
N GLY A 78 -8.95 2.13 8.84
CA GLY A 78 -8.05 1.07 9.32
C GLY A 78 -7.14 1.53 10.45
N ILE A 79 -6.55 2.73 10.34
CA ILE A 79 -5.69 3.31 11.37
C ILE A 79 -6.49 3.65 12.64
N ALA A 80 -7.68 4.26 12.48
CA ALA A 80 -8.55 4.56 13.61
C ALA A 80 -8.89 3.29 14.40
N ALA A 81 -9.28 2.21 13.71
CA ALA A 81 -9.58 0.92 14.32
C ALA A 81 -8.36 0.25 14.94
N ALA A 82 -7.20 0.27 14.25
CA ALA A 82 -5.98 -0.38 14.72
C ALA A 82 -5.39 0.30 15.97
N LEU A 83 -5.50 1.62 16.06
CA LEU A 83 -5.04 2.40 17.22
C LEU A 83 -5.99 2.33 18.41
N ALA A 84 -7.26 2.00 18.19
CA ALA A 84 -8.25 1.92 19.26
C ALA A 84 -7.93 0.79 20.24
N LYS A 85 -7.87 1.15 21.53
CA LYS A 85 -7.62 0.19 22.63
C LYS A 85 -8.84 -0.65 22.99
N LYS A 86 -10.05 -0.08 22.81
CA LYS A 86 -11.35 -0.70 23.11
C LYS A 86 -12.32 -0.42 21.97
N ASN A 87 -13.27 -1.34 21.75
CA ASN A 87 -14.36 -1.17 20.78
C ASN A 87 -13.87 -0.67 19.39
N LYS A 88 -12.95 -1.40 18.78
CA LYS A 88 -12.33 -1.09 17.48
C LYS A 88 -13.36 -0.78 16.38
N GLN A 89 -14.51 -1.46 16.41
CA GLN A 89 -15.62 -1.24 15.47
C GLN A 89 -16.17 0.18 15.55
N GLN A 90 -16.36 0.71 16.77
CA GLN A 90 -16.84 2.10 16.93
C GLN A 90 -15.82 3.12 16.44
N ALA A 91 -14.53 2.89 16.70
CA ALA A 91 -13.47 3.76 16.18
C ALA A 91 -13.44 3.75 14.64
N ALA A 92 -13.63 2.59 14.00
CA ALA A 92 -13.74 2.46 12.56
C ALA A 92 -14.91 3.27 11.99
N ILE A 93 -16.11 3.16 12.60
CA ILE A 93 -17.31 3.91 12.17
C ILE A 93 -17.09 5.42 12.33
N ILE A 94 -16.51 5.86 13.44
CA ILE A 94 -16.19 7.28 13.65
C ILE A 94 -15.17 7.76 12.61
N GLY A 95 -14.14 6.95 12.30
CA GLY A 95 -13.18 7.27 11.25
C GLY A 95 -13.83 7.42 9.88
N LEU A 96 -14.75 6.52 9.53
CA LEU A 96 -15.53 6.59 8.29
C LEU A 96 -16.34 7.88 8.20
N MET A 97 -17.12 8.18 9.25
CA MET A 97 -17.92 9.41 9.31
C MET A 97 -17.05 10.66 9.25
N SER A 98 -15.93 10.66 9.97
CA SER A 98 -14.96 11.76 9.97
C SER A 98 -14.41 12.05 8.58
N TYR A 99 -14.15 11.01 7.81
CA TYR A 99 -13.62 11.15 6.46
C TYR A 99 -14.62 11.85 5.53
N PHE A 100 -15.89 11.45 5.55
CA PHE A 100 -16.94 12.12 4.76
C PHE A 100 -17.17 13.56 5.20
N MET A 101 -17.16 13.83 6.51
CA MET A 101 -17.28 15.19 7.04
C MET A 101 -16.11 16.08 6.60
N TYR A 102 -14.89 15.55 6.60
CA TYR A 102 -13.70 16.24 6.10
C TYR A 102 -13.85 16.60 4.61
N LEU A 103 -14.22 15.64 3.76
CA LEU A 103 -14.44 15.89 2.33
C LEU A 103 -15.50 16.97 2.11
N THR A 104 -16.63 16.84 2.77
CA THR A 104 -17.75 17.77 2.63
C THR A 104 -17.38 19.16 3.13
N ALA A 105 -16.70 19.28 4.26
CA ALA A 105 -16.26 20.57 4.79
C ALA A 105 -15.27 21.27 3.83
N GLY A 106 -14.33 20.51 3.24
CA GLY A 106 -13.45 21.01 2.20
C GLY A 106 -14.22 21.52 0.96
N ASN A 107 -15.15 20.69 0.46
CA ASN A 107 -15.99 21.06 -0.69
C ASN A 107 -16.81 22.33 -0.45
N VAL A 108 -17.52 22.40 0.67
CA VAL A 108 -18.34 23.58 1.04
C VAL A 108 -17.44 24.82 1.16
N THR A 109 -16.24 24.68 1.73
CA THR A 109 -15.29 25.81 1.85
C THR A 109 -14.84 26.28 0.47
N LEU A 110 -14.41 25.37 -0.41
CA LEU A 110 -13.99 25.72 -1.77
C LEU A 110 -15.13 26.39 -2.56
N THR A 111 -16.34 25.86 -2.44
CA THR A 111 -17.51 26.39 -3.15
C THR A 111 -17.87 27.80 -2.66
N GLN A 112 -17.93 28.00 -1.33
CA GLN A 112 -18.32 29.29 -0.76
C GLN A 112 -17.27 30.39 -0.96
N LEU A 113 -16.02 30.02 -1.10
CA LEU A 113 -14.93 30.96 -1.37
C LEU A 113 -14.66 31.16 -2.88
N GLY A 114 -15.43 30.48 -3.75
CA GLY A 114 -15.20 30.56 -5.20
C GLY A 114 -13.87 29.96 -5.63
N MET A 115 -13.31 29.00 -4.87
CA MET A 115 -12.02 28.34 -5.13
C MET A 115 -12.20 26.98 -5.80
N LEU A 116 -13.43 26.58 -6.14
CA LEU A 116 -13.68 25.31 -6.81
C LEU A 116 -13.11 25.35 -8.24
N ALA A 117 -12.21 24.44 -8.56
CA ALA A 117 -11.60 24.36 -9.87
C ALA A 117 -12.55 23.76 -10.90
N GLU A 118 -12.53 24.26 -12.12
CA GLU A 118 -13.23 23.66 -13.24
C GLU A 118 -12.42 22.47 -13.77
N ALA A 119 -13.12 21.38 -14.10
CA ALA A 119 -12.48 20.20 -14.67
C ALA A 119 -12.20 20.41 -16.17
N ASP A 120 -10.96 20.17 -16.58
CA ASP A 120 -10.60 20.16 -17.98
C ASP A 120 -11.26 18.96 -18.71
N PRO A 121 -11.79 19.11 -19.91
CA PRO A 121 -12.46 18.03 -20.64
C PRO A 121 -11.58 16.80 -20.93
N MET A 122 -10.25 16.96 -21.03
CA MET A 122 -9.31 15.88 -21.36
C MET A 122 -8.64 15.28 -20.12
N VAL A 123 -8.27 16.12 -19.16
CA VAL A 123 -7.45 15.68 -18.00
C VAL A 123 -8.18 15.82 -16.67
N GLY A 124 -9.43 16.27 -16.66
CA GLY A 124 -10.24 16.43 -15.45
C GLY A 124 -9.67 17.51 -14.51
N LEU A 125 -9.51 17.17 -13.24
CA LEU A 125 -8.96 18.09 -12.22
C LEU A 125 -7.44 18.01 -12.06
N TYR A 126 -6.73 17.31 -12.93
CA TYR A 126 -5.28 17.21 -12.84
C TYR A 126 -4.60 18.58 -12.91
N GLY A 127 -3.62 18.81 -12.03
CA GLY A 127 -2.88 20.08 -11.95
C GLY A 127 -3.59 21.21 -11.20
N THR A 128 -4.88 21.07 -10.87
CA THR A 128 -5.63 22.08 -10.10
C THR A 128 -5.36 22.03 -8.60
N GLY A 129 -4.73 20.96 -8.12
CA GLY A 129 -4.57 20.69 -6.69
C GLY A 129 -5.85 20.21 -6.01
N GLN A 130 -6.88 19.88 -6.79
CA GLN A 130 -8.15 19.32 -6.30
C GLN A 130 -8.42 17.96 -6.94
N SER A 131 -9.20 17.14 -6.26
CA SER A 131 -9.62 15.82 -6.72
C SER A 131 -11.06 15.54 -6.32
N THR A 132 -11.71 14.63 -7.04
CA THR A 132 -13.06 14.17 -6.72
C THR A 132 -13.00 12.81 -6.04
N VAL A 133 -13.49 12.73 -4.81
CA VAL A 133 -13.57 11.50 -4.01
C VAL A 133 -15.04 11.25 -3.68
N PHE A 134 -15.60 10.12 -4.09
CA PHE A 134 -17.04 9.80 -3.94
C PHE A 134 -17.97 10.88 -4.48
N GLY A 135 -17.62 11.52 -5.57
CA GLY A 135 -18.41 12.62 -6.15
C GLY A 135 -18.28 13.97 -5.42
N ILE A 136 -17.44 14.05 -4.39
CA ILE A 136 -17.19 15.28 -3.62
C ILE A 136 -15.82 15.83 -4.06
N GLN A 137 -15.84 17.00 -4.69
CA GLN A 137 -14.61 17.70 -5.08
C GLN A 137 -14.00 18.42 -3.88
N THR A 138 -12.72 18.17 -3.61
CA THR A 138 -12.00 18.76 -2.49
C THR A 138 -10.52 18.93 -2.81
N VAL A 139 -9.75 19.50 -1.89
CA VAL A 139 -8.30 19.62 -2.02
C VAL A 139 -7.66 18.21 -2.06
N ASP A 140 -6.78 17.98 -3.03
CA ASP A 140 -6.12 16.68 -3.19
C ASP A 140 -4.96 16.53 -2.20
N MET A 141 -5.24 15.87 -1.09
CA MET A 141 -4.24 15.46 -0.11
C MET A 141 -3.78 13.99 -0.30
N GLY A 142 -4.29 13.31 -1.30
CA GLY A 142 -4.02 11.88 -1.53
C GLY A 142 -4.29 11.03 -0.29
N VAL A 143 -3.47 10.01 -0.10
CA VAL A 143 -3.57 9.09 1.06
C VAL A 143 -3.22 9.79 2.38
N PHE A 144 -2.40 10.86 2.32
CA PHE A 144 -1.93 11.60 3.50
C PHE A 144 -3.08 12.17 4.34
N GLY A 145 -4.12 12.73 3.71
CA GLY A 145 -5.32 13.21 4.40
C GLY A 145 -5.99 12.14 5.25
N GLY A 146 -6.16 10.94 4.69
CA GLY A 146 -6.73 9.79 5.40
C GLY A 146 -5.86 9.28 6.54
N ILE A 147 -4.55 9.23 6.35
CA ILE A 147 -3.60 8.83 7.39
C ILE A 147 -3.68 9.80 8.58
N LEU A 148 -3.58 11.12 8.33
CA LEU A 148 -3.66 12.13 9.38
C LEU A 148 -4.99 12.05 10.14
N LEU A 149 -6.10 11.98 9.41
CA LEU A 149 -7.42 11.91 10.02
C LEU A 149 -7.59 10.63 10.86
N GLY A 150 -7.11 9.48 10.37
CA GLY A 150 -7.14 8.21 11.08
C GLY A 150 -6.30 8.22 12.37
N LEU A 151 -5.12 8.84 12.33
CA LEU A 151 -4.26 9.02 13.51
C LEU A 151 -4.94 9.87 14.58
N VAL A 152 -5.52 11.00 14.18
CA VAL A 152 -6.24 11.89 15.09
C VAL A 152 -7.49 11.21 15.64
N CYS A 153 -8.24 10.50 14.79
CA CYS A 153 -9.41 9.74 15.21
C CYS A 153 -9.05 8.69 16.28
N GLY A 154 -8.01 7.89 16.05
CA GLY A 154 -7.54 6.90 17.03
C GLY A 154 -7.07 7.53 18.34
N TRP A 155 -6.39 8.67 18.26
CA TRP A 155 -5.93 9.43 19.43
C TRP A 155 -7.08 10.02 20.23
N VAL A 156 -8.03 10.71 19.57
CA VAL A 156 -9.24 11.28 20.19
C VAL A 156 -10.09 10.18 20.79
N TYR A 157 -10.32 9.11 20.05
CA TYR A 157 -11.11 7.98 20.48
C TYR A 157 -10.59 7.38 21.79
N ASN A 158 -9.29 7.08 21.87
CA ASN A 158 -8.68 6.51 23.08
C ASN A 158 -8.78 7.39 24.32
N ARG A 159 -8.96 8.73 24.14
CA ARG A 159 -9.09 9.69 25.26
C ARG A 159 -10.54 9.96 25.66
N THR A 160 -11.46 9.65 24.78
CA THR A 160 -12.86 10.05 24.95
C THR A 160 -13.82 8.86 24.96
N CYS A 161 -13.37 7.65 24.61
CA CYS A 161 -14.25 6.49 24.46
C CYS A 161 -14.95 6.03 25.76
N GLU A 162 -14.46 6.39 26.92
CA GLU A 162 -15.08 6.07 28.21
C GLU A 162 -15.88 7.27 28.79
N LYS A 163 -15.80 8.44 28.14
CA LYS A 163 -16.49 9.65 28.63
C LYS A 163 -17.95 9.62 28.20
N GLN A 164 -18.82 9.86 29.15
CA GLN A 164 -20.27 9.99 28.93
C GLN A 164 -20.71 11.45 29.12
N PHE A 165 -21.72 11.87 28.37
CA PHE A 165 -22.39 13.14 28.62
C PHE A 165 -23.13 13.06 29.96
N LYS A 166 -23.18 14.18 30.68
CA LYS A 166 -23.91 14.30 31.96
C LYS A 166 -25.24 15.02 31.76
N GLY A 167 -26.25 14.70 32.60
CA GLY A 167 -27.52 15.37 32.61
C GLY A 167 -28.47 14.97 31.49
N ILE A 168 -29.36 15.88 31.07
CA ILE A 168 -30.38 15.68 30.03
C ILE A 168 -29.79 15.21 28.71
N ILE A 169 -28.58 15.65 28.36
CA ILE A 169 -27.90 15.28 27.13
C ILE A 169 -27.65 13.75 27.08
N THR A 170 -27.45 13.10 28.24
CA THR A 170 -27.28 11.63 28.30
C THR A 170 -28.55 10.88 27.85
N GLN A 171 -29.74 11.44 28.05
CA GLN A 171 -31.00 10.83 27.64
C GLN A 171 -31.21 10.93 26.12
N ILE A 172 -30.80 12.04 25.51
CA ILE A 172 -30.88 12.27 24.06
C ILE A 172 -29.75 11.53 23.33
N TYR A 173 -28.55 11.55 23.89
CA TYR A 173 -27.34 10.92 23.36
C TYR A 173 -26.99 9.67 24.19
N SER A 174 -27.75 8.60 24.05
CA SER A 174 -27.43 7.32 24.69
C SER A 174 -26.12 6.76 24.14
N GLY A 175 -25.19 6.39 25.03
CA GLY A 175 -23.92 5.75 24.68
C GLY A 175 -22.73 6.69 24.52
N ASN A 176 -21.64 6.13 24.01
CA ASN A 176 -20.30 6.76 23.98
C ASN A 176 -20.12 7.69 22.77
N ARG A 177 -20.73 8.87 22.81
CA ARG A 177 -20.76 9.81 21.68
C ARG A 177 -19.80 10.99 21.80
N TRP A 178 -19.03 11.08 22.89
CA TRP A 178 -18.01 12.12 23.03
C TRP A 178 -16.95 12.03 21.92
N SER A 179 -16.48 10.83 21.62
CA SER A 179 -15.52 10.61 20.54
C SER A 179 -16.05 11.09 19.19
N PHE A 180 -17.32 10.77 18.88
CA PHE A 180 -17.96 11.23 17.67
C PHE A 180 -18.07 12.76 17.62
N THR A 181 -18.58 13.40 18.68
CA THR A 181 -18.74 14.86 18.74
C THR A 181 -17.40 15.60 18.56
N CYS A 182 -16.33 15.13 19.24
CA CYS A 182 -14.99 15.69 19.05
C CYS A 182 -14.51 15.53 17.60
N MET A 183 -14.77 14.39 16.99
CA MET A 183 -14.37 14.14 15.61
C MET A 183 -15.20 14.93 14.59
N VAL A 184 -16.48 15.19 14.85
CA VAL A 184 -17.29 16.12 14.03
C VAL A 184 -16.61 17.48 13.96
N VAL A 185 -16.33 18.07 15.13
CA VAL A 185 -15.68 19.38 15.20
C VAL A 185 -14.31 19.37 14.53
N PHE A 186 -13.49 18.35 14.84
CA PHE A 186 -12.15 18.25 14.24
C PHE A 186 -12.22 18.08 12.71
N SER A 187 -13.09 17.22 12.19
CA SER A 187 -13.18 16.96 10.75
C SER A 187 -13.64 18.18 9.96
N ILE A 188 -14.58 18.96 10.51
CA ILE A 188 -15.02 20.22 9.91
C ILE A 188 -13.87 21.22 9.89
N LEU A 189 -13.17 21.42 11.02
CA LEU A 189 -12.03 22.33 11.09
C LEU A 189 -10.87 21.88 10.21
N PHE A 190 -10.61 20.58 10.13
CA PHE A 190 -9.57 20.02 9.27
C PHE A 190 -9.90 20.18 7.79
N GLY A 191 -11.16 19.92 7.39
CA GLY A 191 -11.63 20.14 6.02
C GLY A 191 -11.55 21.61 5.61
N PHE A 192 -12.04 22.50 6.47
CA PHE A 192 -11.90 23.95 6.28
C PHE A 192 -10.42 24.35 6.19
N GLY A 193 -9.61 23.96 7.17
CA GLY A 193 -8.19 24.33 7.24
C GLY A 193 -7.37 23.78 6.07
N SER A 194 -7.70 22.57 5.55
CA SER A 194 -6.97 21.95 4.45
C SER A 194 -6.98 22.82 3.19
N CYS A 195 -8.04 23.58 2.96
CA CYS A 195 -8.14 24.50 1.84
C CYS A 195 -7.09 25.64 1.89
N PHE A 196 -6.52 25.91 3.05
CA PHE A 196 -5.53 26.97 3.25
C PHE A 196 -4.11 26.47 3.47
N PHE A 197 -3.93 25.41 4.28
CA PHE A 197 -2.58 24.93 4.58
C PHE A 197 -2.02 24.00 3.49
N TRP A 198 -2.87 23.33 2.73
CA TRP A 198 -2.42 22.39 1.70
C TRP A 198 -1.92 23.06 0.41
N PRO A 199 -2.54 24.12 -0.14
CA PRO A 199 -2.02 24.80 -1.31
C PRO A 199 -0.56 25.25 -1.23
N PRO A 200 -0.05 25.80 -0.09
CA PRO A 200 1.39 26.03 0.10
C PRO A 200 2.24 24.77 -0.06
N VAL A 201 1.77 23.61 0.42
CA VAL A 201 2.47 22.32 0.22
C VAL A 201 2.50 21.95 -1.25
N GLN A 202 1.39 22.12 -1.96
CA GLN A 202 1.32 21.90 -3.41
C GLN A 202 2.25 22.84 -4.19
N ASN A 203 2.34 24.11 -3.80
CA ASN A 203 3.26 25.07 -4.42
C ASN A 203 4.73 24.65 -4.26
N VAL A 204 5.11 24.09 -3.10
CA VAL A 204 6.45 23.52 -2.91
C VAL A 204 6.67 22.32 -3.84
N ILE A 205 5.66 21.48 -4.03
CA ILE A 205 5.73 20.34 -4.95
C ILE A 205 5.84 20.84 -6.40
N SER A 206 5.08 21.86 -6.79
CA SER A 206 5.17 22.47 -8.13
C SER A 206 6.55 23.06 -8.39
N ALA A 207 7.12 23.82 -7.45
CA ALA A 207 8.47 24.35 -7.57
C ALA A 207 9.53 23.22 -7.70
N LEU A 208 9.32 22.11 -6.99
CA LEU A 208 10.15 20.93 -7.13
C LEU A 208 10.00 20.28 -8.52
N THR A 209 8.79 20.28 -9.08
CA THR A 209 8.51 19.76 -10.42
C THR A 209 9.22 20.61 -11.49
N ASP A 210 9.22 21.93 -11.36
CA ASP A 210 9.94 22.85 -12.26
C ASP A 210 11.47 22.63 -12.15
N LEU A 211 11.99 22.42 -10.95
CA LEU A 211 13.39 22.06 -10.74
C LEU A 211 13.73 20.74 -11.44
N ILE A 212 12.88 19.73 -11.35
CA ILE A 212 13.04 18.46 -12.03
C ILE A 212 13.10 18.66 -13.55
N ALA A 213 12.16 19.42 -14.11
CA ALA A 213 12.07 19.67 -15.55
C ALA A 213 13.32 20.34 -16.13
N THR A 214 13.96 21.22 -15.35
CA THR A 214 15.07 22.06 -15.82
C THR A 214 16.47 21.52 -15.50
N SER A 215 16.58 20.49 -14.65
CA SER A 215 17.88 19.98 -14.13
C SER A 215 18.48 18.82 -14.93
N GLY A 216 18.00 18.51 -16.13
CA GLY A 216 18.55 17.45 -16.98
C GLY A 216 18.62 16.09 -16.30
N ASN A 217 19.74 15.39 -16.38
CA ASN A 217 19.91 14.06 -15.78
C ASN A 217 19.72 14.02 -14.26
N PHE A 218 20.08 15.09 -13.55
CA PHE A 218 19.82 15.18 -12.11
C PHE A 218 18.32 15.31 -11.84
N GLY A 219 17.59 16.07 -12.66
CA GLY A 219 16.15 16.16 -12.60
C GLY A 219 15.47 14.81 -12.84
N LEU A 220 15.92 14.05 -13.84
CA LEU A 220 15.43 12.68 -14.10
C LEU A 220 15.71 11.73 -12.94
N PHE A 221 16.90 11.82 -12.33
CA PHE A 221 17.20 11.05 -11.12
C PHE A 221 16.23 11.41 -9.99
N LEU A 222 16.05 12.70 -9.73
CA LEU A 222 15.17 13.20 -8.68
C LEU A 222 13.72 12.81 -8.91
N TYR A 223 13.26 12.85 -10.17
CA TYR A 223 11.95 12.38 -10.60
C TYR A 223 11.71 10.92 -10.22
N GLY A 224 12.60 10.02 -10.62
CA GLY A 224 12.48 8.60 -10.32
C GLY A 224 12.67 8.26 -8.85
N PHE A 225 13.54 9.01 -8.15
CA PHE A 225 13.72 8.91 -6.72
C PHE A 225 12.47 9.29 -5.95
N LEU A 226 11.90 10.46 -6.21
CA LEU A 226 10.74 10.99 -5.50
C LEU A 226 9.47 10.20 -5.82
N GLU A 227 9.32 9.76 -7.06
CA GLU A 227 8.19 8.91 -7.45
C GLU A 227 8.13 7.64 -6.61
N ARG A 228 9.27 7.04 -6.25
CA ARG A 228 9.32 5.89 -5.35
C ARG A 228 9.29 6.30 -3.88
N PHE A 229 10.09 7.28 -3.50
CA PHE A 229 10.24 7.68 -2.11
C PHE A 229 8.92 8.14 -1.48
N LEU A 230 8.07 8.81 -2.25
CA LEU A 230 6.80 9.38 -1.79
C LEU A 230 5.60 8.42 -1.84
N ILE A 231 5.75 7.19 -2.35
CA ILE A 231 4.65 6.20 -2.38
C ILE A 231 3.97 6.04 -1.01
N PRO A 232 4.70 5.89 0.12
CA PRO A 232 4.05 5.68 1.42
C PRO A 232 3.15 6.83 1.88
N THR A 233 3.38 8.03 1.34
CA THR A 233 2.56 9.23 1.64
C THR A 233 1.44 9.44 0.63
N GLY A 234 1.47 8.75 -0.51
CA GLY A 234 0.57 8.96 -1.64
C GLY A 234 0.88 10.23 -2.45
N LEU A 235 1.91 11.00 -2.08
CA LEU A 235 2.26 12.26 -2.76
C LEU A 235 3.01 12.06 -4.09
N HIS A 236 3.42 10.83 -4.39
CA HIS A 236 4.11 10.50 -5.64
C HIS A 236 3.29 10.88 -6.89
N HIS A 237 1.96 10.84 -6.80
CA HIS A 237 1.07 11.31 -7.87
C HIS A 237 1.30 12.78 -8.23
N LEU A 238 1.57 13.63 -7.25
CA LEU A 238 1.83 15.06 -7.48
C LEU A 238 3.16 15.30 -8.22
N ILE A 239 4.08 14.36 -8.17
CA ILE A 239 5.37 14.46 -8.88
C ILE A 239 5.23 14.05 -10.35
N TYR A 240 4.62 12.90 -10.65
CA TYR A 240 4.62 12.41 -12.03
C TYR A 240 3.45 12.94 -12.88
N THR A 241 2.31 13.27 -12.28
CA THR A 241 1.12 13.70 -13.00
C THR A 241 1.35 14.93 -13.89
N PRO A 242 2.02 16.00 -13.43
CA PRO A 242 2.29 17.16 -14.28
C PRO A 242 3.04 16.81 -15.56
N PHE A 243 4.01 15.91 -15.49
CA PHE A 243 4.75 15.48 -16.67
C PHE A 243 3.92 14.58 -17.60
N GLN A 244 3.11 13.71 -17.05
CA GLN A 244 2.36 12.74 -17.85
C GLN A 244 1.13 13.34 -18.53
N PHE A 245 0.50 14.38 -17.93
CA PHE A 245 -0.80 14.89 -18.37
C PHE A 245 -0.87 16.40 -18.61
N SER A 246 0.26 17.13 -18.59
CA SER A 246 0.28 18.55 -18.95
C SER A 246 1.40 18.87 -19.94
N ALA A 247 1.39 20.10 -20.47
CA ALA A 247 2.40 20.60 -21.41
C ALA A 247 3.83 20.61 -20.82
N LEU A 248 3.99 20.50 -19.50
CA LEU A 248 5.30 20.42 -18.85
C LEU A 248 6.10 19.17 -19.29
N GLY A 249 5.40 18.06 -19.53
CA GLY A 249 6.06 16.83 -19.95
C GLY A 249 6.33 16.77 -21.45
N ASN A 250 5.34 17.13 -22.26
CA ASN A 250 5.44 17.13 -23.72
C ASN A 250 4.22 17.77 -24.38
N SER A 251 4.38 18.20 -25.63
CA SER A 251 3.28 18.67 -26.46
C SER A 251 3.52 18.29 -27.93
N LEU A 252 2.48 17.81 -28.59
CA LEU A 252 2.48 17.42 -30.01
C LEU A 252 1.32 18.12 -30.75
N THR A 253 1.60 18.87 -31.77
CA THR A 253 0.57 19.49 -32.64
C THR A 253 0.46 18.71 -33.93
N VAL A 254 -0.74 18.25 -34.26
CA VAL A 254 -1.05 17.52 -35.50
C VAL A 254 -2.28 18.18 -36.14
N GLY A 255 -2.09 18.85 -37.28
CA GLY A 255 -3.13 19.69 -37.88
C GLY A 255 -3.51 20.84 -36.95
N ASP A 256 -4.80 20.97 -36.65
CA ASP A 256 -5.34 22.00 -35.76
C ASP A 256 -5.44 21.54 -34.30
N ALA A 257 -5.08 20.28 -34.01
CA ALA A 257 -5.19 19.70 -32.65
C ALA A 257 -3.81 19.67 -31.95
N THR A 258 -3.77 20.15 -30.70
CA THR A 258 -2.59 20.07 -29.85
C THR A 258 -2.86 19.07 -28.71
N TYR A 259 -2.00 18.07 -28.63
CA TYR A 259 -2.02 17.03 -27.59
C TYR A 259 -0.95 17.35 -26.55
N THR A 260 -1.28 17.30 -25.27
CA THR A 260 -0.38 17.66 -24.17
C THR A 260 -0.24 16.52 -23.18
N GLY A 261 0.96 16.41 -22.59
CA GLY A 261 1.33 15.36 -21.63
C GLY A 261 2.03 14.17 -22.27
N SER A 262 3.12 13.74 -21.64
CA SER A 262 3.98 12.68 -22.18
C SER A 262 3.23 11.38 -22.49
N TYR A 263 2.22 11.03 -21.67
CA TYR A 263 1.40 9.84 -21.90
C TYR A 263 0.57 9.97 -23.18
N ILE A 264 -0.13 11.09 -23.33
CA ILE A 264 -1.02 11.34 -24.48
C ILE A 264 -0.21 11.44 -25.75
N VAL A 265 0.89 12.22 -25.71
CA VAL A 265 1.80 12.39 -26.86
C VAL A 265 2.40 11.05 -27.29
N MET A 266 2.93 10.26 -26.35
CA MET A 266 3.48 8.93 -26.62
C MET A 266 2.46 8.01 -27.31
N MET A 267 1.20 8.01 -26.87
CA MET A 267 0.15 7.21 -27.48
C MET A 267 -0.23 7.69 -28.87
N MET A 268 -0.22 8.99 -29.11
CA MET A 268 -0.45 9.58 -30.44
C MET A 268 0.69 9.26 -31.41
N GLU A 269 1.94 9.45 -30.99
CA GLU A 269 3.13 9.09 -31.77
C GLU A 269 3.12 7.60 -32.15
N TYR A 270 2.77 6.73 -31.19
CA TYR A 270 2.62 5.29 -31.43
C TYR A 270 1.52 4.99 -32.46
N SER A 271 0.33 5.56 -32.29
CA SER A 271 -0.82 5.30 -33.16
C SER A 271 -0.63 5.81 -34.59
N MET A 272 0.10 6.92 -34.76
CA MET A 272 0.45 7.53 -36.05
C MET A 272 1.73 6.95 -36.65
N GLY A 273 2.43 6.07 -35.95
CA GLY A 273 3.71 5.52 -36.41
C GLY A 273 4.85 6.54 -36.46
N LEU A 274 4.75 7.63 -35.72
CA LEU A 274 5.78 8.68 -35.63
C LEU A 274 6.99 8.20 -34.79
N PRO A 275 8.17 8.84 -34.94
CA PRO A 275 9.25 8.69 -33.97
C PRO A 275 8.81 9.21 -32.60
N PHE A 276 9.28 8.56 -31.53
CA PHE A 276 9.00 9.04 -30.16
C PHE A 276 9.85 10.26 -29.84
N SER A 277 9.22 11.28 -29.28
CA SER A 277 9.85 12.52 -28.84
C SER A 277 10.57 12.36 -27.49
N ASP A 278 11.47 13.30 -27.16
CA ASP A 278 12.26 13.29 -25.92
C ASP A 278 11.39 13.30 -24.65
N GLY A 279 10.16 13.79 -24.72
CA GLY A 279 9.23 13.77 -23.60
C GLY A 279 8.84 12.38 -23.07
N ILE A 280 9.18 11.30 -23.80
CA ILE A 280 8.93 9.91 -23.36
C ILE A 280 9.69 9.57 -22.06
N VAL A 281 10.75 10.30 -21.73
CA VAL A 281 11.53 10.11 -20.49
C VAL A 281 10.66 10.15 -19.24
N TRP A 282 9.58 10.90 -19.25
CA TRP A 282 8.65 11.03 -18.14
C TRP A 282 7.74 9.79 -17.96
N MET A 283 7.79 8.86 -18.91
CA MET A 283 7.07 7.57 -18.83
C MET A 283 7.90 6.44 -18.20
N TYR A 284 9.21 6.68 -17.93
CA TYR A 284 10.12 5.63 -17.41
C TYR A 284 9.83 5.17 -15.97
N THR A 285 8.94 5.84 -15.24
CA THR A 285 8.50 5.41 -13.90
C THR A 285 7.93 3.98 -13.88
N GLY A 286 7.40 3.50 -15.01
CA GLY A 286 6.96 2.13 -15.19
C GLY A 286 8.08 1.10 -15.15
N PHE A 287 9.33 1.45 -15.48
CA PHE A 287 10.44 0.53 -15.63
C PHE A 287 10.73 -0.28 -14.36
N THR A 288 10.87 0.41 -13.22
CA THR A 288 11.08 -0.25 -11.93
C THR A 288 9.88 -1.10 -11.52
N LYS A 289 8.64 -0.64 -11.79
CA LYS A 289 7.40 -1.41 -11.53
C LYS A 289 7.40 -2.73 -12.29
N THR A 290 7.83 -2.69 -13.53
CA THR A 290 7.81 -3.83 -14.44
C THR A 290 8.90 -4.84 -14.13
N PHE A 291 10.12 -4.41 -13.81
CA PHE A 291 11.29 -5.28 -13.73
C PHE A 291 11.96 -5.31 -12.34
N GLY A 292 12.12 -4.18 -11.67
CA GLY A 292 12.90 -4.07 -10.44
C GLY A 292 12.43 -4.96 -9.29
N TYR A 293 11.14 -5.15 -9.16
CA TYR A 293 10.54 -5.93 -8.05
C TYR A 293 10.91 -7.41 -8.09
N PHE A 294 11.23 -7.98 -9.25
CA PHE A 294 11.76 -9.33 -9.32
C PHE A 294 13.10 -9.45 -8.59
N GLY A 295 13.98 -8.45 -8.72
CA GLY A 295 15.26 -8.40 -7.99
C GLY A 295 15.07 -8.25 -6.48
N ILE A 296 14.14 -7.37 -6.05
CA ILE A 296 13.79 -7.18 -4.63
C ILE A 296 13.29 -8.49 -4.02
N VAL A 297 12.33 -9.13 -4.68
CA VAL A 297 11.73 -10.39 -4.21
C VAL A 297 12.77 -11.52 -4.19
N ALA A 298 13.62 -11.61 -5.21
CA ALA A 298 14.72 -12.57 -5.25
C ALA A 298 15.68 -12.39 -4.06
N ALA A 299 16.02 -11.15 -3.70
CA ALA A 299 16.85 -10.85 -2.54
C ALA A 299 16.19 -11.25 -1.22
N PHE A 300 14.90 -10.97 -1.05
CA PHE A 300 14.16 -11.37 0.15
C PHE A 300 14.11 -12.89 0.31
N ILE A 301 13.81 -13.63 -0.76
CA ILE A 301 13.79 -15.10 -0.76
C ILE A 301 15.18 -15.68 -0.49
N PHE A 302 16.23 -15.11 -1.11
CA PHE A 302 17.60 -15.55 -0.91
C PHE A 302 18.07 -15.35 0.54
N CYS A 303 17.72 -14.21 1.14
CA CYS A 303 18.06 -13.86 2.52
C CYS A 303 17.17 -14.55 3.56
N ALA A 304 16.03 -15.09 3.16
CA ALA A 304 15.17 -15.86 4.04
C ALA A 304 15.86 -17.12 4.55
N ARG A 305 15.51 -17.58 5.76
CA ARG A 305 15.99 -18.87 6.30
C ARG A 305 15.56 -20.01 5.38
N LYS A 306 16.39 -21.04 5.25
CA LYS A 306 16.17 -22.16 4.31
C LYS A 306 14.77 -22.75 4.47
N GLU A 307 14.31 -22.91 5.72
CA GLU A 307 13.00 -23.48 6.08
C GLU A 307 11.83 -22.61 5.60
N ASN A 308 12.03 -21.30 5.54
CA ASN A 308 10.99 -20.32 5.20
C ASN A 308 10.98 -19.92 3.73
N ARG A 309 12.02 -20.23 2.95
CA ARG A 309 12.16 -19.77 1.55
C ARG A 309 10.97 -20.11 0.67
N LYS A 310 10.45 -21.34 0.74
CA LYS A 310 9.29 -21.76 -0.05
C LYS A 310 8.04 -20.98 0.33
N LYS A 311 7.81 -20.74 1.62
CA LYS A 311 6.66 -19.95 2.11
C LYS A 311 6.79 -18.49 1.71
N THR A 312 7.99 -17.91 1.85
CA THR A 312 8.30 -16.54 1.45
C THR A 312 8.11 -16.36 -0.06
N ALA A 313 8.60 -17.30 -0.87
CA ALA A 313 8.41 -17.27 -2.32
C ALA A 313 6.93 -17.35 -2.71
N ALA A 314 6.15 -18.23 -2.07
CA ALA A 314 4.72 -18.37 -2.35
C ALA A 314 3.91 -17.09 -2.12
N VAL A 315 4.37 -16.21 -1.22
CA VAL A 315 3.73 -14.91 -0.94
C VAL A 315 4.28 -13.81 -1.83
N LEU A 316 5.60 -13.72 -1.98
CA LEU A 316 6.24 -12.56 -2.62
C LEU A 316 6.26 -12.64 -4.14
N VAL A 317 6.39 -13.84 -4.73
CA VAL A 317 6.44 -13.98 -6.19
C VAL A 317 5.13 -13.50 -6.85
N PRO A 318 3.93 -13.87 -6.38
CA PRO A 318 2.69 -13.30 -6.93
C PRO A 318 2.62 -11.78 -6.82
N LEU A 319 3.14 -11.19 -5.75
CA LEU A 319 3.17 -9.74 -5.58
C LEU A 319 4.12 -9.03 -6.55
N ALA A 320 5.27 -9.67 -6.89
CA ALA A 320 6.15 -9.17 -7.95
C ALA A 320 5.44 -9.19 -9.31
N PHE A 321 4.67 -10.24 -9.60
CA PHE A 321 3.85 -10.28 -10.82
C PHE A 321 2.73 -9.23 -10.79
N THR A 322 2.12 -8.95 -9.64
CA THR A 322 1.14 -7.85 -9.50
C THR A 322 1.78 -6.51 -9.84
N ALA A 323 2.97 -6.23 -9.32
CA ALA A 323 3.73 -5.02 -9.65
C ALA A 323 4.04 -4.94 -11.16
N SER A 324 4.49 -6.05 -11.74
CA SER A 324 4.94 -6.10 -13.13
C SER A 324 3.78 -6.06 -14.15
N LEU A 325 2.69 -6.76 -13.89
CA LEU A 325 1.56 -6.89 -14.83
C LEU A 325 0.51 -5.80 -14.67
N ALA A 326 0.24 -5.39 -13.43
CA ALA A 326 -0.79 -4.40 -13.12
C ALA A 326 -0.23 -3.03 -12.71
N SER A 327 1.10 -2.88 -12.61
CA SER A 327 1.79 -1.66 -12.14
C SER A 327 1.41 -1.25 -10.71
N ILE A 328 0.91 -2.19 -9.89
CA ILE A 328 0.50 -1.98 -8.50
C ILE A 328 1.59 -2.50 -7.60
N THR A 329 2.33 -1.60 -6.97
CA THR A 329 3.55 -1.90 -6.21
C THR A 329 3.34 -1.81 -4.70
N GLU A 330 2.29 -1.13 -4.26
CA GLU A 330 1.97 -0.85 -2.87
C GLU A 330 2.01 -2.08 -1.96
N PRO A 331 1.52 -3.26 -2.37
CA PRO A 331 1.58 -4.44 -1.53
C PRO A 331 2.99 -4.88 -1.14
N LEU A 332 3.98 -4.68 -2.04
CA LEU A 332 5.39 -4.94 -1.76
C LEU A 332 6.06 -3.75 -1.07
N ASP A 333 5.81 -2.54 -1.54
CA ASP A 333 6.43 -1.31 -1.03
C ASP A 333 6.18 -1.15 0.46
N PHE A 334 4.96 -1.30 0.88
CA PHE A 334 4.58 -1.18 2.29
C PHE A 334 5.12 -2.30 3.19
N MET A 335 5.54 -3.43 2.64
CA MET A 335 6.17 -4.49 3.44
C MET A 335 7.53 -4.05 3.99
N PHE A 336 8.27 -3.20 3.29
CA PHE A 336 9.61 -2.83 3.73
C PHE A 336 9.85 -1.33 3.95
N CYS A 337 9.02 -0.42 3.41
CA CYS A 337 9.22 1.02 3.58
C CYS A 337 9.25 1.45 5.06
N PHE A 338 8.39 0.88 5.90
CA PHE A 338 8.33 1.20 7.33
C PHE A 338 9.21 0.31 8.20
N SER A 339 9.40 -0.96 7.80
CA SER A 339 10.19 -1.92 8.57
C SER A 339 11.70 -1.84 8.30
N ALA A 340 12.08 -1.36 7.13
CA ALA A 340 13.46 -1.27 6.66
C ALA A 340 13.72 0.02 5.85
N PRO A 341 13.71 1.22 6.46
CA PRO A 341 13.83 2.49 5.74
C PRO A 341 15.08 2.60 4.86
N ILE A 342 16.18 1.95 5.24
CA ILE A 342 17.40 1.93 4.43
C ILE A 342 17.20 1.22 3.08
N LEU A 343 16.41 0.13 3.05
CA LEU A 343 16.05 -0.54 1.80
C LEU A 343 15.12 0.34 0.97
N TRP A 344 14.26 1.12 1.62
CA TRP A 344 13.37 2.05 0.96
C TRP A 344 14.13 3.18 0.25
N VAL A 345 15.10 3.79 0.93
CA VAL A 345 15.98 4.80 0.32
C VAL A 345 16.80 4.20 -0.83
N ALA A 346 17.37 2.99 -0.63
CA ALA A 346 18.11 2.30 -1.69
C ALA A 346 17.21 2.00 -2.91
N HIS A 347 15.95 1.59 -2.68
CA HIS A 347 14.95 1.39 -3.73
C HIS A 347 14.72 2.66 -4.55
N ALA A 348 14.48 3.78 -3.89
CA ALA A 348 14.26 5.06 -4.54
C ALA A 348 15.51 5.51 -5.35
N CYS A 349 16.71 5.36 -4.77
CA CYS A 349 17.98 5.68 -5.46
C CYS A 349 18.20 4.82 -6.71
N ILE A 350 17.99 3.50 -6.61
CA ILE A 350 18.15 2.60 -7.76
C ILE A 350 17.13 2.96 -8.85
N SER A 351 15.88 3.24 -8.48
CA SER A 351 14.86 3.65 -9.45
C SER A 351 15.27 4.91 -10.19
N GLY A 352 15.68 5.96 -9.47
CA GLY A 352 16.15 7.20 -10.08
C GLY A 352 17.35 7.01 -11.00
N LEU A 353 18.32 6.20 -10.58
CA LEU A 353 19.50 5.88 -11.38
C LEU A 353 19.14 5.21 -12.72
N PHE A 354 18.22 4.24 -12.69
CA PHE A 354 17.85 3.53 -13.92
C PHE A 354 17.01 4.38 -14.87
N ILE A 355 16.26 5.37 -14.40
CA ILE A 355 15.63 6.38 -15.28
C ILE A 355 16.70 7.17 -16.03
N VAL A 356 17.77 7.60 -15.34
CA VAL A 356 18.90 8.29 -15.98
C VAL A 356 19.61 7.39 -17.00
N LEU A 357 19.82 6.11 -16.66
CA LEU A 357 20.46 5.17 -17.59
C LEU A 357 19.60 4.95 -18.85
N LEU A 358 18.28 4.81 -18.71
CA LEU A 358 17.39 4.70 -19.86
C LEU A 358 17.54 5.92 -20.79
N HIS A 359 17.63 7.12 -20.22
CA HIS A 359 17.82 8.34 -20.99
C HIS A 359 19.21 8.38 -21.68
N ILE A 360 20.30 8.09 -20.96
CA ILE A 360 21.66 8.08 -21.50
C ILE A 360 21.81 7.08 -22.65
N PHE A 361 21.17 5.92 -22.54
CA PHE A 361 21.20 4.88 -23.58
C PHE A 361 20.13 5.08 -24.68
N HIS A 362 19.49 6.25 -24.72
CA HIS A 362 18.46 6.60 -25.72
C HIS A 362 17.38 5.52 -25.89
N VAL A 363 16.92 4.99 -24.77
CA VAL A 363 15.76 4.09 -24.78
C VAL A 363 14.49 4.91 -24.92
N THR A 364 13.68 4.63 -25.91
CA THR A 364 12.38 5.29 -26.15
C THR A 364 11.22 4.28 -26.07
N GLY A 365 11.48 3.13 -25.46
CA GLY A 365 10.53 2.04 -25.35
C GLY A 365 9.52 2.22 -24.23
N PHE A 366 8.41 1.50 -24.36
CA PHE A 366 7.32 1.47 -23.39
C PHE A 366 7.72 0.70 -22.14
N THR A 367 7.45 1.25 -20.97
CA THR A 367 7.82 0.68 -19.66
C THR A 367 6.63 0.50 -18.73
N THR A 368 5.40 0.72 -19.20
CA THR A 368 4.21 0.87 -18.34
C THR A 368 3.87 -0.39 -17.53
N ASN A 369 3.87 -1.55 -18.15
CA ASN A 369 3.73 -2.87 -17.52
C ASN A 369 4.34 -3.95 -18.43
N LEU A 370 4.54 -5.15 -17.91
CA LEU A 370 5.27 -6.20 -18.63
C LEU A 370 4.65 -6.56 -19.99
N LEU A 371 3.33 -6.77 -20.05
CA LEU A 371 2.66 -7.13 -21.30
C LEU A 371 2.66 -5.97 -22.28
N GLY A 372 2.30 -4.77 -21.81
CA GLY A 372 2.34 -3.55 -22.63
C GLY A 372 3.75 -3.27 -23.13
N SER A 373 4.76 -3.40 -22.26
CA SER A 373 6.17 -3.24 -22.66
C SER A 373 6.54 -4.20 -23.78
N ILE A 374 6.28 -5.50 -23.62
CA ILE A 374 6.65 -6.48 -24.63
C ILE A 374 5.91 -6.23 -25.95
N LEU A 375 4.60 -6.09 -25.92
CA LEU A 375 3.79 -6.04 -27.12
C LEU A 375 3.94 -4.72 -27.89
N MET A 376 3.93 -3.58 -27.18
CA MET A 376 4.07 -2.27 -27.81
C MET A 376 5.48 -2.05 -28.36
N ASN A 377 6.52 -2.51 -27.64
CA ASN A 377 7.89 -2.40 -28.13
C ASN A 377 8.13 -3.28 -29.36
N LEU A 378 7.64 -4.51 -29.36
CA LEU A 378 7.77 -5.39 -30.51
C LEU A 378 7.01 -4.86 -31.73
N SER A 379 5.80 -4.30 -31.53
CA SER A 379 5.00 -3.75 -32.62
C SER A 379 5.56 -2.43 -33.17
N ALA A 380 6.15 -1.57 -32.31
CA ALA A 380 6.78 -0.32 -32.72
C ALA A 380 8.14 -0.52 -33.41
N GLY A 381 8.82 -1.62 -33.11
CA GLY A 381 10.13 -1.99 -33.68
C GLY A 381 11.33 -1.46 -32.87
N ALA A 382 12.49 -2.12 -33.03
CA ALA A 382 13.71 -1.81 -32.32
C ALA A 382 14.28 -0.44 -32.68
N ASP A 383 14.15 -0.03 -33.93
CA ASP A 383 14.65 1.25 -34.44
C ASP A 383 13.99 2.46 -33.78
N LYS A 384 12.71 2.31 -33.38
CA LYS A 384 11.96 3.39 -32.71
C LYS A 384 12.04 3.34 -31.20
N THR A 385 12.24 2.17 -30.60
CA THR A 385 12.08 1.99 -29.16
C THR A 385 13.37 1.65 -28.44
N ASN A 386 14.40 1.19 -29.17
CA ASN A 386 15.64 0.64 -28.59
C ASN A 386 15.33 -0.40 -27.49
N TYR A 387 14.28 -1.23 -27.70
CA TYR A 387 13.87 -2.22 -26.70
C TYR A 387 14.94 -3.28 -26.36
N PRO A 388 15.88 -3.65 -27.24
CA PRO A 388 16.95 -4.56 -26.85
C PRO A 388 17.78 -4.00 -25.68
N THR A 389 18.12 -2.70 -25.74
CA THR A 389 18.81 -2.00 -24.66
C THR A 389 17.91 -1.85 -23.42
N LEU A 390 16.61 -1.62 -23.60
CA LEU A 390 15.65 -1.58 -22.50
C LEU A 390 15.66 -2.89 -21.70
N TYR A 391 15.55 -4.04 -22.37
CA TYR A 391 15.54 -5.33 -21.69
C TYR A 391 16.90 -5.71 -21.10
N LEU A 392 18.01 -5.30 -21.72
CA LEU A 392 19.33 -5.44 -21.12
C LEU A 392 19.44 -4.65 -19.81
N LEU A 393 18.99 -3.39 -19.81
CA LEU A 393 18.95 -2.56 -18.60
C LEU A 393 17.97 -3.15 -17.55
N ALA A 394 16.89 -3.79 -17.98
CA ALA A 394 15.96 -4.46 -17.07
C ALA A 394 16.65 -5.63 -16.34
N LEU A 395 17.41 -6.47 -17.04
CA LEU A 395 18.22 -7.52 -16.42
C LEU A 395 19.27 -6.94 -15.47
N CYS A 396 19.93 -5.86 -15.87
CA CYS A 396 20.88 -5.14 -15.00
C CYS A 396 20.19 -4.60 -13.74
N GLN A 397 19.00 -4.03 -13.86
CA GLN A 397 18.21 -3.52 -12.73
C GLN A 397 17.85 -4.64 -11.76
N ILE A 398 17.36 -5.78 -12.26
CA ILE A 398 17.05 -6.96 -11.44
C ILE A 398 18.30 -7.41 -10.66
N ALA A 399 19.45 -7.49 -11.33
CA ALA A 399 20.72 -7.89 -10.71
C ALA A 399 21.17 -6.86 -9.65
N VAL A 400 21.10 -5.56 -9.94
CA VAL A 400 21.45 -4.50 -8.99
C VAL A 400 20.57 -4.55 -7.76
N TYR A 401 19.26 -4.67 -7.92
CA TYR A 401 18.34 -4.84 -6.78
C TYR A 401 18.68 -6.07 -5.96
N PHE A 402 18.90 -7.20 -6.61
CA PHE A 402 19.25 -8.44 -5.92
C PHE A 402 20.52 -8.28 -5.08
N VAL A 403 21.58 -7.73 -5.67
CA VAL A 403 22.89 -7.57 -5.00
C VAL A 403 22.78 -6.54 -3.88
N VAL A 404 22.28 -5.34 -4.16
CA VAL A 404 22.23 -4.24 -3.18
C VAL A 404 21.33 -4.62 -1.99
N PHE A 405 20.15 -5.16 -2.25
CA PHE A 405 19.24 -5.58 -1.18
C PHE A 405 19.83 -6.73 -0.36
N THR A 406 20.45 -7.72 -1.01
CA THR A 406 21.11 -8.82 -0.29
C THR A 406 22.24 -8.30 0.61
N LEU A 407 23.07 -7.38 0.11
CA LEU A 407 24.16 -6.78 0.90
C LEU A 407 23.62 -5.97 2.09
N LEU A 408 22.66 -5.10 1.86
CA LEU A 408 22.06 -4.27 2.92
C LEU A 408 21.35 -5.14 3.99
N ILE A 409 20.57 -6.14 3.57
CA ILE A 409 19.88 -7.05 4.48
C ILE A 409 20.89 -7.79 5.36
N LYS A 410 21.99 -8.26 4.80
CA LYS A 410 23.02 -8.97 5.55
C LYS A 410 23.86 -8.03 6.43
N ALA A 411 24.32 -6.89 5.89
CA ALA A 411 25.16 -5.94 6.59
C ALA A 411 24.48 -5.33 7.83
N PHE A 412 23.20 -4.98 7.70
CA PHE A 412 22.44 -4.35 8.78
C PHE A 412 21.53 -5.32 9.54
N ASN A 413 21.66 -6.63 9.25
CA ASN A 413 20.82 -7.69 9.84
C ASN A 413 19.32 -7.37 9.84
N ILE A 414 18.80 -6.87 8.70
CA ILE A 414 17.43 -6.41 8.58
C ILE A 414 16.47 -7.61 8.65
N HIS A 415 15.43 -7.49 9.47
CA HIS A 415 14.39 -8.51 9.62
C HIS A 415 13.37 -8.41 8.47
N THR A 416 13.76 -8.91 7.30
CA THR A 416 12.87 -9.03 6.13
C THR A 416 12.01 -10.30 6.23
N PRO A 417 10.91 -10.42 5.44
CA PRO A 417 10.07 -11.60 5.44
C PRO A 417 10.87 -12.90 5.29
N GLY A 418 10.58 -13.88 6.14
CA GLY A 418 11.25 -15.18 6.16
C GLY A 418 12.57 -15.23 6.96
N ARG A 419 13.08 -14.10 7.48
CA ARG A 419 14.26 -14.07 8.39
C ARG A 419 13.89 -14.10 9.86
N GLU A 420 12.63 -14.20 10.19
CA GLU A 420 12.15 -14.27 11.57
C GLU A 420 12.82 -15.43 12.30
N GLU A 421 13.31 -15.18 13.53
CA GLU A 421 13.88 -16.23 14.37
C GLU A 421 12.78 -17.21 14.78
N VAL A 422 12.96 -18.45 14.40
CA VAL A 422 12.40 -19.56 15.17
C VAL A 422 13.26 -19.59 16.44
N SER A 423 12.72 -19.15 17.57
CA SER A 423 13.41 -19.23 18.85
C SER A 423 13.77 -20.69 19.08
N THR A 424 15.06 -21.01 18.91
CA THR A 424 15.67 -22.28 19.28
C THR A 424 15.90 -22.29 20.78
N GLU A 425 14.82 -22.47 21.53
CA GLU A 425 14.88 -23.15 22.82
C GLU A 425 13.88 -24.30 22.74
N THR A 426 14.42 -25.52 22.76
CA THR A 426 13.81 -26.84 22.52
C THR A 426 13.67 -27.24 21.04
N ALA A 427 14.80 -27.56 20.39
CA ALA A 427 14.84 -28.46 19.25
C ALA A 427 14.68 -29.91 19.72
N GLY A 428 13.44 -30.31 19.98
CA GLY A 428 13.00 -31.68 20.04
C GLY A 428 12.23 -31.96 18.75
N SER A 429 12.86 -32.69 17.83
CA SER A 429 12.28 -33.47 16.74
C SER A 429 10.90 -33.00 16.22
N ALA A 430 10.88 -32.04 15.30
CA ALA A 430 9.66 -31.64 14.62
C ALA A 430 9.53 -32.39 13.30
N ALA A 431 8.72 -33.43 13.31
CA ALA A 431 8.07 -33.96 12.12
C ALA A 431 7.23 -32.87 11.42
N PRO A 432 6.99 -32.94 10.09
CA PRO A 432 6.23 -31.92 9.36
C PRO A 432 4.86 -31.75 10.00
N ALA A 433 4.55 -30.51 10.41
CA ALA A 433 3.33 -30.15 11.09
C ALA A 433 2.10 -30.64 10.31
N LYS A 434 1.37 -31.59 10.88
CA LYS A 434 0.02 -31.92 10.44
C LYS A 434 -0.82 -30.63 10.46
N LYS A 435 -1.59 -30.41 9.40
CA LYS A 435 -2.52 -29.27 9.28
C LYS A 435 -3.34 -29.16 10.57
N ALA A 436 -3.10 -28.11 11.36
CA ALA A 436 -3.90 -27.79 12.52
C ALA A 436 -5.24 -27.25 12.01
N SER A 437 -6.18 -28.09 11.65
CA SER A 437 -7.56 -27.66 11.50
C SER A 437 -8.18 -27.67 12.89
N VAL A 438 -8.71 -26.52 13.33
CA VAL A 438 -9.54 -26.45 14.55
C VAL A 438 -10.78 -27.32 14.31
N LYS A 439 -10.71 -28.57 14.74
CA LYS A 439 -11.83 -29.51 14.58
C LYS A 439 -12.68 -29.63 15.85
N ASN A 440 -12.18 -29.17 16.99
CA ASN A 440 -12.86 -29.34 18.30
C ASN A 440 -12.70 -28.09 19.18
N ALA A 441 -13.79 -27.65 19.80
CA ALA A 441 -13.82 -26.63 20.86
C ALA A 441 -12.88 -26.96 22.05
N ALA A 442 -12.63 -28.25 22.32
CA ALA A 442 -11.71 -28.71 23.36
C ALA A 442 -10.24 -28.33 23.10
N GLU A 443 -9.79 -28.29 21.84
CA GLU A 443 -8.42 -27.90 21.50
C GLU A 443 -8.20 -26.40 21.69
N VAL A 444 -9.22 -25.59 21.41
CA VAL A 444 -9.19 -24.13 21.64
C VAL A 444 -9.22 -23.84 23.13
N GLN A 445 -9.98 -24.61 23.90
CA GLN A 445 -10.01 -24.47 25.34
C GLN A 445 -8.64 -24.72 25.97
N CYS A 446 -7.89 -25.73 25.49
CA CYS A 446 -6.52 -25.97 25.97
C CYS A 446 -5.60 -24.76 25.73
N VAL A 447 -5.78 -23.99 24.63
CA VAL A 447 -5.02 -22.76 24.39
C VAL A 447 -5.41 -21.67 25.39
N ILE A 448 -6.70 -21.49 25.65
CA ILE A 448 -7.20 -20.51 26.63
C ILE A 448 -6.70 -20.87 28.05
N ASP A 449 -6.82 -22.13 28.44
CA ASP A 449 -6.35 -22.63 29.74
C ASP A 449 -4.83 -22.46 29.88
N GLY A 450 -4.08 -22.79 28.82
CA GLY A 450 -2.63 -22.63 28.79
C GLY A 450 -2.15 -21.17 28.81
N LEU A 451 -3.00 -20.21 28.41
CA LEU A 451 -2.75 -18.77 28.56
C LEU A 451 -3.12 -18.25 29.97
N GLY A 452 -3.54 -19.14 30.87
CA GLY A 452 -3.93 -18.82 32.23
C GLY A 452 -5.41 -18.51 32.42
N GLY A 453 -6.25 -18.95 31.48
CA GLY A 453 -7.70 -18.78 31.48
C GLY A 453 -8.16 -17.41 30.98
N LYS A 454 -9.48 -17.27 30.78
CA LYS A 454 -10.13 -16.04 30.27
C LYS A 454 -9.76 -14.78 31.06
N GLU A 455 -9.70 -14.88 32.38
CA GLU A 455 -9.39 -13.78 33.29
C GLU A 455 -7.96 -13.22 33.09
N ASN A 456 -7.03 -14.04 32.58
CA ASN A 456 -5.65 -13.68 32.33
C ASN A 456 -5.45 -13.06 30.94
N ILE A 457 -6.38 -13.24 30.00
CA ILE A 457 -6.29 -12.76 28.63
C ILE A 457 -6.83 -11.32 28.55
N LEU A 458 -6.00 -10.37 28.12
CA LEU A 458 -6.36 -8.96 27.95
C LEU A 458 -6.82 -8.65 26.53
N SER A 459 -6.15 -9.25 25.53
CA SER A 459 -6.49 -9.07 24.12
C SER A 459 -5.97 -10.23 23.30
N VAL A 460 -6.72 -10.60 22.27
CA VAL A 460 -6.31 -11.59 21.26
C VAL A 460 -6.24 -10.88 19.92
N ASP A 461 -5.11 -11.04 19.25
CA ASP A 461 -4.89 -10.51 17.91
C ASP A 461 -4.07 -11.50 17.09
N ASN A 462 -3.92 -11.30 15.80
CA ASN A 462 -3.05 -12.13 14.99
C ASN A 462 -2.27 -11.29 13.95
N CYS A 463 -1.11 -11.78 13.58
CA CYS A 463 -0.47 -11.42 12.33
C CYS A 463 -0.65 -12.56 11.31
N PHE A 464 0.06 -12.52 10.21
CA PHE A 464 -0.11 -13.47 9.10
C PHE A 464 0.06 -14.94 9.50
N THR A 465 0.87 -15.25 10.54
CA THR A 465 1.19 -16.61 10.98
C THR A 465 1.15 -16.83 12.48
N ARG A 466 0.94 -15.79 13.31
CA ARG A 466 1.03 -15.87 14.76
C ARG A 466 -0.23 -15.35 15.42
N LEU A 467 -0.76 -16.12 16.36
CA LEU A 467 -1.71 -15.64 17.36
C LEU A 467 -0.94 -14.80 18.37
N ARG A 468 -1.38 -13.57 18.61
CA ARG A 468 -0.80 -12.63 19.57
C ARG A 468 -1.78 -12.43 20.70
N VAL A 469 -1.38 -12.79 21.89
CA VAL A 469 -2.21 -12.66 23.08
C VAL A 469 -1.48 -11.82 24.11
N ASN A 470 -2.12 -10.77 24.58
CA ASN A 470 -1.62 -10.02 25.73
C ASN A 470 -2.27 -10.57 26.98
N ILE A 471 -1.46 -10.98 27.94
CA ILE A 471 -1.91 -11.56 29.21
C ILE A 471 -1.55 -10.68 30.40
N LYS A 472 -2.28 -10.80 31.49
CA LYS A 472 -2.05 -10.03 32.74
C LYS A 472 -0.81 -10.54 33.48
N ASP A 473 -0.73 -11.85 33.68
CA ASP A 473 0.28 -12.50 34.48
C ASP A 473 0.98 -13.62 33.68
N PRO A 474 2.25 -13.42 33.29
CA PRO A 474 3.02 -14.42 32.56
C PRO A 474 3.34 -15.70 33.38
N ALA A 475 3.26 -15.64 34.72
CA ALA A 475 3.53 -16.79 35.56
C ALA A 475 2.44 -17.88 35.44
N LYS A 476 1.26 -17.54 34.95
CA LYS A 476 0.15 -18.47 34.71
C LYS A 476 0.20 -19.18 33.36
N LEU A 477 1.27 -18.95 32.56
CA LEU A 477 1.41 -19.57 31.26
C LEU A 477 1.79 -21.05 31.37
N ASP A 478 0.95 -21.92 30.80
CA ASP A 478 1.24 -23.36 30.65
C ASP A 478 1.43 -23.70 29.17
N GLU A 479 2.69 -23.80 28.76
CA GLU A 479 3.05 -24.15 27.37
C GLU A 479 2.66 -25.59 27.01
N ALA A 480 2.62 -26.50 27.95
CA ALA A 480 2.23 -27.88 27.68
C ALA A 480 0.75 -27.96 27.29
N ALA A 481 -0.09 -27.15 27.92
CA ALA A 481 -1.50 -27.01 27.53
C ALA A 481 -1.66 -26.37 26.15
N ILE A 482 -0.92 -25.28 25.83
CA ILE A 482 -0.95 -24.63 24.54
C ILE A 482 -0.49 -25.55 23.39
N ASN A 483 0.52 -26.39 23.66
CA ASN A 483 1.10 -27.30 22.67
C ASN A 483 0.18 -28.51 22.34
N LYS A 484 -0.94 -28.69 23.05
CA LYS A 484 -1.97 -29.67 22.66
C LYS A 484 -2.62 -29.29 21.31
N LEU A 485 -2.73 -27.99 20.99
CA LEU A 485 -3.02 -27.56 19.64
C LEU A 485 -1.70 -27.38 18.86
N PRO A 486 -1.47 -28.16 17.80
CA PRO A 486 -0.21 -28.15 17.07
C PRO A 486 0.18 -26.73 16.63
N ASN A 487 1.34 -26.27 17.05
CA ASN A 487 1.92 -24.98 16.71
C ASN A 487 3.41 -25.14 16.38
N SER A 488 4.02 -24.11 15.78
CA SER A 488 5.43 -24.13 15.38
C SER A 488 6.34 -23.40 16.39
N GLY A 489 5.82 -23.05 17.56
CA GLY A 489 6.57 -22.43 18.65
C GLY A 489 5.81 -21.28 19.32
N ILE A 490 6.23 -20.96 20.55
CA ILE A 490 5.68 -19.90 21.40
C ILE A 490 6.80 -18.88 21.66
N VAL A 491 6.54 -17.61 21.38
CA VAL A 491 7.48 -16.50 21.63
C VAL A 491 6.92 -15.65 22.77
N LYS A 492 7.71 -15.47 23.83
CA LYS A 492 7.35 -14.69 25.01
C LYS A 492 8.09 -13.35 25.00
N LYS A 493 7.36 -12.26 25.15
CA LYS A 493 7.91 -10.91 25.33
C LYS A 493 7.18 -10.22 26.48
N GLY A 494 7.55 -10.58 27.71
CA GLY A 494 6.84 -10.12 28.91
C GLY A 494 5.39 -10.62 28.89
N THR A 495 4.42 -9.71 28.84
CA THR A 495 2.99 -10.02 28.78
C THR A 495 2.47 -10.31 27.35
N ASP A 496 3.28 -10.10 26.30
CA ASP A 496 2.92 -10.38 24.90
C ASP A 496 3.36 -11.81 24.53
N ILE A 497 2.40 -12.71 24.39
CA ILE A 497 2.61 -14.10 24.01
C ILE A 497 2.23 -14.27 22.55
N GLN A 498 3.13 -14.84 21.75
CA GLN A 498 2.91 -15.08 20.33
C GLN A 498 3.04 -16.58 20.04
N ILE A 499 1.97 -17.19 19.52
CA ILE A 499 1.92 -18.62 19.19
C ILE A 499 1.89 -18.76 17.68
N VAL A 500 2.81 -19.53 17.11
CA VAL A 500 2.97 -19.67 15.65
C VAL A 500 2.10 -20.80 15.12
N TYR A 501 0.94 -20.47 14.56
CA TYR A 501 0.01 -21.44 13.94
C TYR A 501 0.08 -21.49 12.41
N GLY A 502 0.87 -20.60 11.79
CA GLY A 502 0.95 -20.51 10.32
C GLY A 502 -0.30 -19.87 9.72
N LEU A 503 -0.64 -20.25 8.48
CA LEU A 503 -1.74 -19.62 7.71
C LEU A 503 -3.13 -19.82 8.34
N GLN A 504 -3.28 -20.72 9.28
CA GLN A 504 -4.55 -21.04 9.97
C GLN A 504 -4.81 -20.14 11.18
N VAL A 505 -3.90 -19.25 11.49
CA VAL A 505 -3.99 -18.36 12.66
C VAL A 505 -5.29 -17.55 12.72
N ALA A 506 -5.82 -17.13 11.59
CA ALA A 506 -7.06 -16.37 11.53
C ALA A 506 -8.28 -17.20 11.98
N ASP A 507 -8.30 -18.48 11.63
CA ASP A 507 -9.37 -19.40 12.04
C ASP A 507 -9.26 -19.73 13.54
N ILE A 508 -8.04 -19.92 14.02
CA ILE A 508 -7.75 -20.17 15.45
C ILE A 508 -8.12 -18.94 16.28
N LYS A 509 -7.77 -17.73 15.82
CA LYS A 509 -8.19 -16.49 16.49
C LYS A 509 -9.69 -16.41 16.63
N ARG A 510 -10.44 -16.61 15.55
CA ARG A 510 -11.91 -16.58 15.57
C ARG A 510 -12.48 -17.61 16.56
N ALA A 511 -11.90 -18.79 16.58
CA ALA A 511 -12.34 -19.84 17.51
C ALA A 511 -12.04 -19.47 18.97
N VAL A 512 -10.88 -18.88 19.26
CA VAL A 512 -10.51 -18.39 20.61
C VAL A 512 -11.43 -17.25 21.03
N GLU A 513 -11.68 -16.26 20.18
CA GLU A 513 -12.57 -15.12 20.47
C GLU A 513 -13.99 -15.58 20.72
N ALA A 514 -14.54 -16.46 19.87
CA ALA A 514 -15.89 -17.03 20.04
C ALA A 514 -16.03 -17.81 21.37
N GLN A 515 -14.98 -18.52 21.79
CA GLN A 515 -15.01 -19.27 23.03
C GLN A 515 -14.85 -18.38 24.28
N LEU A 516 -14.11 -17.25 24.15
CA LEU A 516 -14.02 -16.23 25.19
C LEU A 516 -15.34 -15.44 25.35
N GLU A 517 -16.13 -15.27 24.30
CA GLU A 517 -17.43 -14.63 24.35
C GLU A 517 -18.51 -15.53 24.96
N ASN A 518 -18.44 -16.84 24.75
CA ASN A 518 -19.42 -17.83 25.22
C ASN A 518 -19.21 -18.31 26.66
N GLN A 519 -18.13 -17.96 27.33
CA GLN A 519 -17.82 -18.16 28.74
C GLN A 519 -18.01 -16.85 29.54
#